data_ebab463b32818bc3ed4dea3d62aa69cf
#
_entry.id   ebab463b32818bc3ed4dea3d62aa69cf
#
_cell.length_a   1.000
_cell.length_b   1.000
_cell.length_c   1.000
_cell.angle_alpha   90.00
_cell.angle_beta   90.00
_cell.angle_gamma   90.00
#
_symmetry.space_group_name_H-M   'P 1'
#
loop_
_entity.id
_entity.type
_entity.pdbx_description
1 polymer ?
#
loop_
_entity_poly.entity_id
_entity_poly.type
_entity_poly.pdbx_seq_one_letter_code
_entity_poly.pdbx_strand_id
1 'polypeptide(L)'
;MYYKRIIDKHLSEWASRDTRKPILLRGARQVGKSSAVRHLGKQFKNYLEINFEMEPQYKAIFMPDLNVNRIVMQISAISGSRIEEGETLLFMDEIQECPEAIMSLRFFKENMPGLHVIAAGSLLEFALAELPTFGVGRIHSMFMYPMTFDEFLLANKEDILLEARNAASSQSPLPEPLHEKLVRLLRTYMLVGGMPECVAKWVETHDYLLCQEVQNDILVSYEDDFPKYKKKADVNLLRNILRSAAVKPQKNLSIPK
;
A
#
# COMPACT_ATOMS: atom_id res chain seq x y z
N MET A 1 8.50 -13.88 -2.38
CA MET A 1 9.63 -13.21 -1.66
C MET A 1 9.19 -11.79 -1.32
N TYR A 2 9.58 -11.21 -0.15
CA TYR A 2 9.28 -9.81 0.19
C TYR A 2 10.53 -8.96 -0.04
N TYR A 3 10.40 -7.88 -0.76
CA TYR A 3 11.47 -6.90 -0.96
C TYR A 3 11.29 -5.75 0.04
N LYS A 4 12.38 -5.33 0.65
CA LYS A 4 12.39 -4.22 1.61
C LYS A 4 11.86 -2.93 0.97
N ARG A 5 10.96 -2.24 1.68
CA ARG A 5 10.31 -1.03 1.22
C ARG A 5 10.65 0.15 2.14
N ILE A 6 10.66 1.34 1.59
CA ILE A 6 10.85 2.58 2.39
C ILE A 6 9.78 2.68 3.48
N ILE A 7 8.56 2.27 3.18
CA ILE A 7 7.44 2.30 4.13
C ILE A 7 7.66 1.42 5.36
N ASP A 8 8.48 0.36 5.28
CA ASP A 8 8.74 -0.55 6.40
C ASP A 8 9.31 0.19 7.60
N LYS A 9 10.21 1.17 7.35
CA LYS A 9 10.77 2.02 8.40
C LYS A 9 9.66 2.84 9.08
N HIS A 10 8.79 3.48 8.30
CA HIS A 10 7.70 4.30 8.83
C HIS A 10 6.67 3.47 9.60
N LEU A 11 6.37 2.26 9.13
CA LEU A 11 5.48 1.33 9.83
C LEU A 11 6.10 0.85 11.15
N SER A 12 7.39 0.52 11.17
CA SER A 12 8.10 0.12 12.39
C SER A 12 8.21 1.28 13.40
N GLU A 13 8.53 2.48 12.93
CA GLU A 13 8.54 3.69 13.77
C GLU A 13 7.15 3.99 14.36
N TRP A 14 6.08 3.80 13.58
CA TRP A 14 4.71 3.95 14.07
C TRP A 14 4.39 2.88 15.12
N ALA A 15 4.77 1.64 14.88
CA ALA A 15 4.51 0.53 15.81
C ALA A 15 5.19 0.71 17.17
N SER A 16 6.37 1.34 17.21
CA SER A 16 7.14 1.57 18.44
C SER A 16 6.66 2.73 19.31
N ARG A 17 5.67 3.53 18.85
CA ARG A 17 5.17 4.68 19.62
C ARG A 17 4.22 4.25 20.72
N ASP A 18 4.32 4.85 21.90
CA ASP A 18 3.39 4.60 23.02
C ASP A 18 1.96 5.05 22.70
N THR A 19 1.83 6.17 22.01
CA THR A 19 0.54 6.68 21.55
C THR A 19 0.53 6.74 20.02
N ARG A 20 -0.41 6.04 19.40
CA ARG A 20 -0.52 5.96 17.95
C ARG A 20 -1.94 6.15 17.48
N LYS A 21 -2.06 6.64 16.26
CA LYS A 21 -3.33 6.67 15.53
C LYS A 21 -3.40 5.42 14.67
N PRO A 22 -4.59 4.81 14.48
CA PRO A 22 -4.76 3.80 13.43
C PRO A 22 -4.23 4.31 12.10
N ILE A 23 -3.56 3.43 11.36
CA ILE A 23 -3.12 3.75 9.99
C ILE A 23 -4.22 3.42 9.00
N LEU A 24 -4.45 4.33 8.05
CA LEU A 24 -5.11 4.07 6.81
C LEU A 24 -4.07 4.06 5.69
N LEU A 25 -3.69 2.86 5.25
CA LEU A 25 -2.68 2.65 4.22
C LEU A 25 -3.32 2.72 2.84
N ARG A 26 -3.00 3.79 2.11
CA ARG A 26 -3.56 4.13 0.80
C ARG A 26 -2.55 3.86 -0.30
N GLY A 27 -3.00 3.69 -1.50
CA GLY A 27 -2.14 3.48 -2.67
C GLY A 27 -2.79 2.59 -3.71
N ALA A 28 -2.28 2.60 -4.91
CA ALA A 28 -2.82 1.84 -6.03
C ALA A 28 -2.88 0.33 -5.75
N ARG A 29 -3.66 -0.39 -6.54
CA ARG A 29 -3.71 -1.85 -6.50
C ARG A 29 -2.32 -2.41 -6.82
N GLN A 30 -1.98 -3.56 -6.20
CA GLN A 30 -0.75 -4.33 -6.45
C GLN A 30 0.58 -3.63 -6.10
N VAL A 31 0.56 -2.46 -5.41
CA VAL A 31 1.80 -1.81 -4.92
C VAL A 31 2.41 -2.49 -3.69
N GLY A 32 1.76 -3.51 -3.13
CA GLY A 32 2.28 -4.33 -2.05
C GLY A 32 1.82 -3.92 -0.64
N LYS A 33 0.68 -3.21 -0.48
CA LYS A 33 0.17 -2.76 0.83
C LYS A 33 0.03 -3.92 1.82
N SER A 34 -0.75 -4.94 1.47
CA SER A 34 -1.01 -6.10 2.34
C SER A 34 0.29 -6.86 2.66
N SER A 35 1.20 -6.96 1.67
CA SER A 35 2.52 -7.59 1.88
C SER A 35 3.38 -6.84 2.90
N ALA A 36 3.36 -5.49 2.88
CA ALA A 36 4.08 -4.68 3.84
C ALA A 36 3.52 -4.83 5.25
N VAL A 37 2.18 -4.86 5.40
CA VAL A 37 1.55 -5.06 6.71
C VAL A 37 1.79 -6.47 7.24
N ARG A 38 1.71 -7.51 6.41
CA ARG A 38 2.07 -8.89 6.78
C ARG A 38 3.54 -9.00 7.18
N HIS A 39 4.43 -8.25 6.52
CA HIS A 39 5.84 -8.20 6.90
C HIS A 39 6.02 -7.57 8.29
N LEU A 40 5.37 -6.44 8.57
CA LEU A 40 5.33 -5.82 9.89
C LEU A 40 4.73 -6.78 10.94
N GLY A 41 3.65 -7.49 10.58
CA GLY A 41 2.94 -8.42 11.48
C GLY A 41 3.83 -9.49 12.10
N LYS A 42 4.94 -9.86 11.44
CA LYS A 42 5.92 -10.82 11.98
C LYS A 42 6.65 -10.32 13.24
N GLN A 43 6.58 -9.03 13.54
CA GLN A 43 7.19 -8.43 14.74
C GLN A 43 6.26 -8.46 15.95
N PHE A 44 4.99 -8.85 15.77
CA PHE A 44 3.98 -8.89 16.82
C PHE A 44 3.80 -10.32 17.35
N LYS A 45 3.42 -10.41 18.61
CA LYS A 45 3.04 -11.68 19.23
C LYS A 45 1.82 -12.29 18.56
N ASN A 46 0.84 -11.43 18.26
CA ASN A 46 -0.38 -11.80 17.56
C ASN A 46 -0.58 -10.93 16.33
N TYR A 47 -0.84 -11.56 15.20
CA TYR A 47 -1.23 -10.90 13.96
C TYR A 47 -2.58 -11.43 13.51
N LEU A 48 -3.53 -10.54 13.34
CA LEU A 48 -4.86 -10.88 12.86
C LEU A 48 -5.19 -10.03 11.63
N GLU A 49 -5.45 -10.70 10.53
CA GLU A 49 -5.87 -10.10 9.27
C GLU A 49 -7.32 -10.45 8.98
N ILE A 50 -8.12 -9.44 8.61
CA ILE A 50 -9.49 -9.57 8.12
C ILE A 50 -9.52 -8.95 6.72
N ASN A 51 -9.93 -9.73 5.73
CA ASN A 51 -10.14 -9.24 4.38
C ASN A 51 -11.65 -9.14 4.10
N PHE A 52 -12.18 -7.93 3.97
CA PHE A 52 -13.63 -7.72 3.81
C PHE A 52 -14.19 -8.14 2.45
N GLU A 53 -13.34 -8.33 1.43
CA GLU A 53 -13.76 -8.90 0.15
C GLU A 53 -13.86 -10.43 0.23
N MET A 54 -12.87 -11.08 0.85
CA MET A 54 -12.80 -12.55 0.95
C MET A 54 -13.67 -13.10 2.10
N GLU A 55 -13.85 -12.32 3.15
CA GLU A 55 -14.52 -12.71 4.39
C GLU A 55 -15.68 -11.75 4.74
N PRO A 56 -16.71 -11.64 3.87
CA PRO A 56 -17.77 -10.65 4.02
C PRO A 56 -18.60 -10.79 5.31
N GLN A 57 -18.54 -11.95 5.98
CA GLN A 57 -19.19 -12.18 7.27
C GLN A 57 -18.71 -11.22 8.37
N TYR A 58 -17.47 -10.75 8.31
CA TYR A 58 -16.96 -9.77 9.26
C TYR A 58 -17.63 -8.39 9.13
N LYS A 59 -18.23 -8.05 8.00
CA LYS A 59 -18.97 -6.78 7.81
C LYS A 59 -20.10 -6.63 8.83
N ALA A 60 -20.79 -7.74 9.14
CA ALA A 60 -21.90 -7.75 10.11
C ALA A 60 -21.48 -7.31 11.51
N ILE A 61 -20.22 -7.46 11.90
CA ILE A 61 -19.69 -7.03 13.20
C ILE A 61 -19.75 -5.50 13.36
N PHE A 62 -19.60 -4.76 12.28
CA PHE A 62 -19.54 -3.29 12.29
C PHE A 62 -20.92 -2.62 12.12
N MET A 63 -21.96 -3.37 11.73
CA MET A 63 -23.27 -2.82 11.39
C MET A 63 -24.09 -2.31 12.59
N PRO A 64 -24.14 -3.01 13.77
CA PRO A 64 -25.04 -2.60 14.85
C PRO A 64 -24.66 -1.27 15.50
N ASP A 65 -23.37 -1.07 15.73
CA ASP A 65 -22.77 0.11 16.33
C ASP A 65 -21.25 0.13 16.09
N LEU A 66 -20.58 1.19 16.49
CA LEU A 66 -19.13 1.34 16.37
C LEU A 66 -18.41 1.14 17.72
N ASN A 67 -19.00 0.36 18.64
CA ASN A 67 -18.39 0.03 19.92
C ASN A 67 -17.20 -0.92 19.73
N VAL A 68 -16.00 -0.38 19.91
CA VAL A 68 -14.74 -1.09 19.66
C VAL A 68 -14.56 -2.31 20.54
N ASN A 69 -14.99 -2.26 21.82
CA ASN A 69 -14.87 -3.41 22.72
C ASN A 69 -15.71 -4.59 22.22
N ARG A 70 -16.93 -4.31 21.78
CA ARG A 70 -17.80 -5.33 21.17
C ARG A 70 -17.21 -5.86 19.87
N ILE A 71 -16.73 -4.97 18.99
CA ILE A 71 -16.07 -5.32 17.71
C ILE A 71 -14.89 -6.26 17.96
N VAL A 72 -13.97 -5.88 18.85
CA VAL A 72 -12.79 -6.69 19.19
C VAL A 72 -13.15 -8.04 19.78
N MET A 73 -14.14 -8.06 20.71
CA MET A 73 -14.64 -9.31 21.30
C MET A 73 -15.18 -10.26 20.23
N GLN A 74 -16.00 -9.76 19.31
CA GLN A 74 -16.61 -10.58 18.26
C GLN A 74 -15.58 -11.05 17.23
N ILE A 75 -14.65 -10.20 16.85
CA ILE A 75 -13.53 -10.60 15.96
C ILE A 75 -12.71 -11.71 16.64
N SER A 76 -12.36 -11.54 17.93
CA SER A 76 -11.62 -12.55 18.68
C SER A 76 -12.37 -13.87 18.76
N ALA A 77 -13.69 -13.84 18.97
CA ALA A 77 -14.52 -15.05 19.06
C ALA A 77 -14.59 -15.80 17.72
N ILE A 78 -14.70 -15.08 16.59
CA ILE A 78 -14.78 -15.69 15.26
C ILE A 78 -13.42 -16.22 14.81
N SER A 79 -12.36 -15.45 15.04
CA SER A 79 -11.00 -15.83 14.61
C SER A 79 -10.34 -16.87 15.52
N GLY A 80 -10.87 -17.09 16.74
CA GLY A 80 -10.23 -17.91 17.76
C GLY A 80 -8.95 -17.32 18.34
N SER A 81 -8.63 -16.07 18.03
CA SER A 81 -7.41 -15.38 18.45
C SER A 81 -7.72 -14.21 19.37
N ARG A 82 -7.03 -14.10 20.50
CA ARG A 82 -7.17 -12.94 21.38
C ARG A 82 -6.55 -11.70 20.78
N ILE A 83 -7.26 -10.59 20.86
CA ILE A 83 -6.78 -9.26 20.50
C ILE A 83 -6.43 -8.53 21.80
N GLU A 84 -5.14 -8.25 22.00
CA GLU A 84 -4.60 -7.61 23.20
C GLU A 84 -3.84 -6.36 22.83
N GLU A 85 -4.08 -5.26 23.57
CA GLU A 85 -3.34 -4.00 23.36
C GLU A 85 -1.84 -4.20 23.61
N GLY A 86 -1.02 -3.59 22.75
CA GLY A 86 0.43 -3.72 22.82
C GLY A 86 1.00 -4.99 22.16
N GLU A 87 0.24 -6.08 22.08
CA GLU A 87 0.72 -7.39 21.58
C GLU A 87 0.17 -7.76 20.20
N THR A 88 -1.00 -7.24 19.83
CA THR A 88 -1.71 -7.61 18.60
C THR A 88 -1.62 -6.50 17.55
N LEU A 89 -1.30 -6.89 16.31
CA LEU A 89 -1.58 -6.09 15.13
C LEU A 89 -2.86 -6.57 14.46
N LEU A 90 -3.90 -5.73 14.50
CA LEU A 90 -5.15 -5.94 13.77
C LEU A 90 -5.04 -5.27 12.40
N PHE A 91 -5.13 -6.07 11.36
CA PHE A 91 -5.11 -5.61 9.97
C PHE A 91 -6.47 -5.82 9.31
N MET A 92 -7.04 -4.74 8.79
CA MET A 92 -8.30 -4.71 8.03
C MET A 92 -7.99 -4.42 6.57
N ASP A 93 -7.96 -5.46 5.75
CA ASP A 93 -7.67 -5.35 4.30
C ASP A 93 -8.97 -5.19 3.50
N GLU A 94 -8.85 -4.55 2.33
CA GLU A 94 -9.96 -4.16 1.44
C GLU A 94 -11.10 -3.45 2.20
N ILE A 95 -10.71 -2.51 3.08
CA ILE A 95 -11.62 -1.84 4.04
C ILE A 95 -12.71 -1.02 3.34
N GLN A 96 -12.52 -0.60 2.07
CA GLN A 96 -13.57 0.09 1.30
C GLN A 96 -14.83 -0.76 1.12
N GLU A 97 -14.73 -2.07 1.30
CA GLU A 97 -15.86 -2.99 1.26
C GLU A 97 -16.76 -2.93 2.52
N CYS A 98 -16.31 -2.20 3.57
CA CYS A 98 -17.05 -2.00 4.82
C CYS A 98 -16.89 -0.54 5.30
N PRO A 99 -17.73 0.40 4.86
CA PRO A 99 -17.68 1.81 5.27
C PRO A 99 -17.73 2.00 6.79
N GLU A 100 -18.47 1.16 7.50
CA GLU A 100 -18.59 1.17 8.95
C GLU A 100 -17.25 0.86 9.63
N ALA A 101 -16.46 -0.05 9.05
CA ALA A 101 -15.12 -0.34 9.55
C ALA A 101 -14.19 0.88 9.39
N ILE A 102 -14.30 1.62 8.28
CA ILE A 102 -13.55 2.89 8.11
C ILE A 102 -13.96 3.89 9.21
N MET A 103 -15.26 4.04 9.47
CA MET A 103 -15.76 4.94 10.52
C MET A 103 -15.33 4.50 11.91
N SER A 104 -15.15 3.20 12.15
CA SER A 104 -14.73 2.67 13.45
C SER A 104 -13.29 3.04 13.81
N LEU A 105 -12.42 3.32 12.84
CA LEU A 105 -10.99 3.61 13.08
C LEU A 105 -10.78 4.74 14.10
N ARG A 106 -11.61 5.79 14.07
CA ARG A 106 -11.51 6.89 15.05
C ARG A 106 -11.72 6.41 16.48
N PHE A 107 -12.65 5.46 16.68
CA PHE A 107 -13.00 4.95 18.01
C PHE A 107 -11.95 3.98 18.55
N PHE A 108 -11.19 3.30 17.68
CA PHE A 108 -10.01 2.55 18.10
C PHE A 108 -8.98 3.49 18.75
N LYS A 109 -8.76 4.68 18.18
CA LYS A 109 -7.87 5.68 18.79
C LYS A 109 -8.38 6.15 20.15
N GLU A 110 -9.69 6.31 20.31
CA GLU A 110 -10.29 6.87 21.52
C GLU A 110 -10.43 5.83 22.66
N ASN A 111 -10.79 4.59 22.32
CA ASN A 111 -11.18 3.58 23.31
C ASN A 111 -10.14 2.46 23.51
N MET A 112 -9.25 2.23 22.54
CA MET A 112 -8.17 1.22 22.60
C MET A 112 -6.87 1.79 22.02
N PRO A 113 -6.30 2.85 22.61
CA PRO A 113 -5.14 3.55 22.05
C PRO A 113 -3.86 2.71 22.01
N GLY A 114 -3.76 1.64 22.80
CA GLY A 114 -2.67 0.67 22.81
C GLY A 114 -2.76 -0.38 21.72
N LEU A 115 -3.91 -0.54 21.05
CA LEU A 115 -4.05 -1.52 19.97
C LEU A 115 -3.42 -1.00 18.67
N HIS A 116 -2.65 -1.86 18.03
CA HIS A 116 -2.10 -1.56 16.71
C HIS A 116 -3.14 -1.90 15.63
N VAL A 117 -3.64 -0.88 14.96
CA VAL A 117 -4.66 -1.05 13.92
C VAL A 117 -4.16 -0.46 12.60
N ILE A 118 -4.12 -1.28 11.57
CA ILE A 118 -3.85 -0.84 10.20
C ILE A 118 -5.03 -1.27 9.34
N ALA A 119 -5.51 -0.33 8.53
CA ALA A 119 -6.49 -0.60 7.49
C ALA A 119 -5.89 -0.29 6.12
N ALA A 120 -6.17 -1.09 5.12
CA ALA A 120 -5.71 -0.87 3.76
C ALA A 120 -6.83 -1.09 2.74
N GLY A 121 -6.70 -0.42 1.60
CA GLY A 121 -7.58 -0.61 0.46
C GLY A 121 -7.05 0.08 -0.78
N SER A 122 -7.49 -0.37 -1.94
CA SER A 122 -7.04 0.16 -3.22
C SER A 122 -7.91 1.29 -3.76
N LEU A 123 -9.19 1.32 -3.39
CA LEU A 123 -10.21 2.25 -3.90
C LEU A 123 -10.69 3.24 -2.84
N LEU A 124 -9.88 3.50 -1.83
CA LEU A 124 -10.23 4.28 -0.64
C LEU A 124 -10.69 5.71 -0.94
N GLU A 125 -10.16 6.35 -1.98
CA GLU A 125 -10.54 7.73 -2.35
C GLU A 125 -12.06 7.86 -2.59
N PHE A 126 -12.65 6.85 -3.23
CA PHE A 126 -14.08 6.85 -3.52
C PHE A 126 -14.91 6.53 -2.29
N ALA A 127 -14.48 5.56 -1.47
CA ALA A 127 -15.16 5.23 -0.23
C ALA A 127 -15.14 6.41 0.75
N LEU A 128 -14.00 7.10 0.87
CA LEU A 128 -13.84 8.24 1.76
C LEU A 128 -14.68 9.45 1.32
N ALA A 129 -14.86 9.65 0.01
CA ALA A 129 -15.69 10.74 -0.51
C ALA A 129 -17.19 10.56 -0.19
N GLU A 130 -17.64 9.35 0.09
CA GLU A 130 -19.04 9.03 0.45
C GLU A 130 -19.30 9.11 1.95
N LEU A 131 -18.25 9.16 2.77
CA LEU A 131 -18.42 9.21 4.22
C LEU A 131 -18.75 10.63 4.69
N PRO A 132 -19.78 10.81 5.53
CA PRO A 132 -20.20 12.12 6.02
C PRO A 132 -19.12 12.79 6.89
N THR A 133 -18.31 11.99 7.58
CA THR A 133 -17.17 12.46 8.39
C THR A 133 -16.08 11.40 8.38
N PHE A 134 -14.90 11.79 7.96
CA PHE A 134 -13.72 10.94 8.04
C PHE A 134 -12.82 11.43 9.17
N GLY A 135 -12.67 10.65 10.22
CA GLY A 135 -11.87 10.79 11.45
C GLY A 135 -10.72 11.81 11.46
N VAL A 136 -11.00 13.07 11.11
CA VAL A 136 -10.01 14.14 11.00
C VAL A 136 -9.22 14.25 12.30
N GLY A 137 -7.90 14.17 12.19
CA GLY A 137 -7.00 14.24 13.33
C GLY A 137 -6.85 12.94 14.15
N ARG A 138 -7.68 11.91 13.94
CA ARG A 138 -7.67 10.64 14.71
C ARG A 138 -7.11 9.44 13.93
N ILE A 139 -6.94 9.57 12.63
CA ILE A 139 -6.42 8.54 11.73
C ILE A 139 -5.14 9.08 11.06
N HIS A 140 -4.16 8.21 10.87
CA HIS A 140 -2.93 8.52 10.15
C HIS A 140 -2.98 7.94 8.75
N SER A 141 -3.16 8.79 7.72
CA SER A 141 -3.07 8.36 6.34
C SER A 141 -1.61 8.20 5.93
N MET A 142 -1.24 6.99 5.51
CA MET A 142 0.04 6.70 4.87
C MET A 142 -0.19 6.32 3.41
N PHE A 143 0.73 6.71 2.54
CA PHE A 143 0.65 6.42 1.12
C PHE A 143 1.77 5.47 0.71
N MET A 144 1.40 4.41 0.01
CA MET A 144 2.34 3.48 -0.59
C MET A 144 2.27 3.58 -2.11
N TYR A 145 3.42 3.81 -2.70
CA TYR A 145 3.61 3.97 -4.14
C TYR A 145 4.28 2.73 -4.73
N PRO A 146 4.35 2.58 -6.04
CA PRO A 146 5.26 1.62 -6.67
C PRO A 146 6.68 1.77 -6.13
N MET A 147 7.50 0.74 -6.27
CA MET A 147 8.89 0.76 -5.80
C MET A 147 9.67 1.89 -6.45
N THR A 148 10.41 2.63 -5.64
CA THR A 148 11.33 3.67 -6.10
C THR A 148 12.58 3.04 -6.76
N PHE A 149 13.39 3.86 -7.43
CA PHE A 149 14.67 3.39 -7.96
C PHE A 149 15.59 2.85 -6.85
N ASP A 150 15.56 3.45 -5.66
CA ASP A 150 16.33 2.99 -4.51
C ASP A 150 15.87 1.60 -4.05
N GLU A 151 14.56 1.38 -3.97
CA GLU A 151 13.99 0.07 -3.64
C GLU A 151 14.29 -0.97 -4.73
N PHE A 152 14.31 -0.54 -5.99
CA PHE A 152 14.75 -1.38 -7.11
C PHE A 152 16.22 -1.78 -7.00
N LEU A 153 17.11 -0.85 -6.64
CA LEU A 153 18.52 -1.16 -6.38
C LEU A 153 18.67 -2.17 -5.25
N LEU A 154 17.97 -1.98 -4.13
CA LEU A 154 17.96 -2.91 -2.99
C LEU A 154 17.44 -4.30 -3.40
N ALA A 155 16.37 -4.37 -4.20
CA ALA A 155 15.83 -5.64 -4.71
C ALA A 155 16.85 -6.39 -5.57
N ASN A 156 17.69 -5.66 -6.31
CA ASN A 156 18.78 -6.21 -7.14
C ASN A 156 20.09 -6.42 -6.36
N LYS A 157 20.09 -6.28 -5.02
CA LYS A 157 21.29 -6.44 -4.15
C LYS A 157 22.42 -5.45 -4.47
N GLU A 158 22.06 -4.25 -4.87
CA GLU A 158 22.99 -3.15 -5.20
C GLU A 158 23.12 -2.16 -4.03
N ASP A 159 23.15 -2.68 -2.80
CA ASP A 159 23.21 -1.88 -1.55
C ASP A 159 24.44 -0.98 -1.52
N ILE A 160 25.62 -1.52 -1.88
CA ILE A 160 26.90 -0.79 -1.90
C ILE A 160 26.86 0.34 -2.93
N LEU A 161 26.25 0.11 -4.09
CA LEU A 161 26.10 1.13 -5.12
C LEU A 161 25.16 2.25 -4.67
N LEU A 162 24.09 1.89 -3.97
CA LEU A 162 23.17 2.85 -3.37
C LEU A 162 23.85 3.70 -2.30
N GLU A 163 24.67 3.11 -1.43
CA GLU A 163 25.47 3.82 -0.43
C GLU A 163 26.47 4.77 -1.09
N ALA A 164 27.20 4.31 -2.09
CA ALA A 164 28.16 5.15 -2.84
C ALA A 164 27.45 6.34 -3.51
N ARG A 165 26.29 6.15 -4.11
CA ARG A 165 25.47 7.22 -4.68
C ARG A 165 25.04 8.24 -3.62
N ASN A 166 24.60 7.77 -2.46
CA ASN A 166 24.14 8.64 -1.37
C ASN A 166 25.26 9.43 -0.71
N ALA A 167 26.49 8.92 -0.76
CA ALA A 167 27.70 9.62 -0.28
C ALA A 167 28.25 10.62 -1.29
N ALA A 168 27.86 10.56 -2.57
CA ALA A 168 28.34 11.46 -3.60
C ALA A 168 27.79 12.89 -3.42
N SER A 169 28.63 13.87 -3.77
CA SER A 169 28.30 15.30 -3.72
C SER A 169 28.91 16.04 -4.91
N SER A 170 28.61 17.33 -5.05
CA SER A 170 29.25 18.17 -6.07
C SER A 170 30.77 18.29 -5.91
N GLN A 171 31.29 18.20 -4.66
CA GLN A 171 32.72 18.22 -4.39
C GLN A 171 33.38 16.85 -4.48
N SER A 172 32.62 15.77 -4.36
CA SER A 172 33.07 14.37 -4.47
C SER A 172 32.08 13.60 -5.32
N PRO A 173 32.13 13.76 -6.65
CA PRO A 173 31.20 13.09 -7.55
C PRO A 173 31.45 11.59 -7.58
N LEU A 174 30.42 10.85 -7.97
CA LEU A 174 30.52 9.41 -8.15
C LEU A 174 31.55 9.08 -9.22
N PRO A 175 32.47 8.12 -8.99
CA PRO A 175 33.38 7.65 -10.01
C PRO A 175 32.68 7.18 -11.29
N GLU A 176 33.23 7.47 -12.46
CA GLU A 176 32.61 7.20 -13.77
C GLU A 176 32.09 5.75 -13.92
N PRO A 177 32.82 4.67 -13.54
CA PRO A 177 32.33 3.31 -13.68
C PRO A 177 31.07 3.03 -12.84
N LEU A 178 30.97 3.65 -11.63
CA LEU A 178 29.80 3.52 -10.79
C LEU A 178 28.61 4.32 -11.34
N HIS A 179 28.90 5.52 -11.88
CA HIS A 179 27.90 6.34 -12.55
C HIS A 179 27.30 5.61 -13.77
N GLU A 180 28.14 5.05 -14.64
CA GLU A 180 27.68 4.26 -15.77
C GLU A 180 26.83 3.05 -15.36
N LYS A 181 27.24 2.34 -14.29
CA LYS A 181 26.46 1.23 -13.74
C LYS A 181 25.07 1.71 -13.27
N LEU A 182 25.02 2.83 -12.55
CA LEU A 182 23.73 3.41 -12.12
C LEU A 182 22.84 3.81 -13.30
N VAL A 183 23.42 4.41 -14.35
CA VAL A 183 22.65 4.79 -15.54
C VAL A 183 22.08 3.56 -16.25
N ARG A 184 22.85 2.47 -16.35
CA ARG A 184 22.32 1.19 -16.90
C ARG A 184 21.17 0.66 -16.07
N LEU A 185 21.31 0.62 -14.74
CA LEU A 185 20.24 0.14 -13.83
C LEU A 185 19.03 1.07 -13.87
N LEU A 186 19.21 2.38 -13.99
CA LEU A 186 18.12 3.32 -14.14
C LEU A 186 17.34 3.07 -15.45
N ARG A 187 18.02 2.82 -16.55
CA ARG A 187 17.38 2.47 -17.83
C ARG A 187 16.59 1.16 -17.70
N THR A 188 17.13 0.16 -17.01
CA THR A 188 16.42 -1.08 -16.68
C THR A 188 15.17 -0.79 -15.86
N TYR A 189 15.29 0.01 -14.79
CA TYR A 189 14.14 0.40 -13.96
C TYR A 189 13.06 1.15 -14.77
N MET A 190 13.46 2.00 -15.72
CA MET A 190 12.50 2.71 -16.59
C MET A 190 11.72 1.76 -17.50
N LEU A 191 12.27 0.60 -17.86
CA LEU A 191 11.59 -0.42 -18.67
C LEU A 191 10.75 -1.36 -17.80
N VAL A 192 11.29 -1.83 -16.68
CA VAL A 192 10.62 -2.76 -15.75
C VAL A 192 9.53 -2.06 -14.94
N GLY A 193 9.73 -0.79 -14.59
CA GLY A 193 8.87 -0.03 -13.71
C GLY A 193 9.03 -0.41 -12.24
N GLY A 194 8.19 0.21 -11.40
CA GLY A 194 8.24 0.04 -9.94
C GLY A 194 7.15 -0.89 -9.37
N MET A 195 6.37 -1.59 -10.19
CA MET A 195 5.39 -2.53 -9.66
C MET A 195 6.10 -3.75 -9.06
N PRO A 196 5.81 -4.12 -7.78
CA PRO A 196 6.57 -5.16 -7.07
C PRO A 196 6.66 -6.49 -7.81
N GLU A 197 5.59 -6.89 -8.50
CA GLU A 197 5.56 -8.12 -9.27
C GLU A 197 6.49 -8.07 -10.49
N CYS A 198 6.51 -6.92 -11.21
CA CYS A 198 7.45 -6.70 -12.31
C CYS A 198 8.90 -6.70 -11.83
N VAL A 199 9.18 -6.04 -10.69
CA VAL A 199 10.53 -6.03 -10.10
C VAL A 199 10.94 -7.43 -9.66
N ALA A 200 10.02 -8.21 -9.06
CA ALA A 200 10.27 -9.59 -8.69
C ALA A 200 10.61 -10.46 -9.90
N LYS A 201 9.84 -10.33 -10.97
CA LYS A 201 10.07 -11.06 -12.22
C LYS A 201 11.42 -10.69 -12.83
N TRP A 202 11.78 -9.42 -12.83
CA TRP A 202 13.08 -8.96 -13.29
C TRP A 202 14.24 -9.56 -12.47
N VAL A 203 14.15 -9.49 -11.14
CA VAL A 203 15.20 -10.02 -10.25
C VAL A 203 15.38 -11.53 -10.43
N GLU A 204 14.31 -12.25 -10.73
CA GLU A 204 14.32 -13.70 -10.94
C GLU A 204 14.92 -14.09 -12.30
N THR A 205 14.57 -13.36 -13.37
CA THR A 205 14.78 -13.84 -14.74
C THR A 205 15.74 -12.97 -15.56
N HIS A 206 15.87 -11.70 -15.23
CA HIS A 206 16.54 -10.67 -16.03
C HIS A 206 16.02 -10.61 -17.49
N ASP A 207 14.74 -10.97 -17.70
CA ASP A 207 14.08 -11.00 -19.00
C ASP A 207 13.00 -9.92 -19.09
N TYR A 208 13.18 -8.99 -20.03
CA TYR A 208 12.21 -7.89 -20.27
C TYR A 208 10.88 -8.38 -20.83
N LEU A 209 10.86 -9.45 -21.63
CA LEU A 209 9.63 -9.96 -22.23
C LEU A 209 8.72 -10.51 -21.13
N LEU A 210 9.27 -11.26 -20.18
CA LEU A 210 8.53 -11.77 -19.03
C LEU A 210 8.04 -10.62 -18.10
N CYS A 211 8.82 -9.56 -17.96
CA CYS A 211 8.36 -8.37 -17.24
C CYS A 211 7.21 -7.67 -17.97
N GLN A 212 7.24 -7.62 -19.29
CA GLN A 212 6.18 -7.03 -20.11
C GLN A 212 4.87 -7.81 -20.01
N GLU A 213 4.92 -9.15 -19.92
CA GLU A 213 3.74 -9.97 -19.65
C GLU A 213 3.09 -9.57 -18.33
N VAL A 214 3.87 -9.47 -17.24
CA VAL A 214 3.37 -9.03 -15.94
C VAL A 214 2.80 -7.60 -16.00
N GLN A 215 3.45 -6.68 -16.74
CA GLN A 215 2.93 -5.32 -16.92
C GLN A 215 1.57 -5.33 -17.63
N ASN A 216 1.41 -6.15 -18.65
CA ASN A 216 0.14 -6.29 -19.38
C ASN A 216 -0.96 -6.84 -18.46
N ASP A 217 -0.67 -7.85 -17.63
CA ASP A 217 -1.63 -8.42 -16.68
C ASP A 217 -2.08 -7.37 -15.66
N ILE A 218 -1.15 -6.53 -15.18
CA ILE A 218 -1.47 -5.42 -14.28
C ILE A 218 -2.39 -4.39 -14.98
N LEU A 219 -2.11 -4.03 -16.22
CA LEU A 219 -2.94 -3.09 -16.99
C LEU A 219 -4.35 -3.64 -17.22
N VAL A 220 -4.47 -4.93 -17.61
CA VAL A 220 -5.75 -5.61 -17.74
C VAL A 220 -6.52 -5.57 -16.40
N SER A 221 -5.86 -5.92 -15.30
CA SER A 221 -6.45 -5.86 -13.96
C SER A 221 -6.97 -4.46 -13.59
N TYR A 222 -6.29 -3.41 -14.00
CA TYR A 222 -6.77 -2.03 -13.79
C TYR A 222 -7.98 -1.70 -14.66
N GLU A 223 -7.97 -2.13 -15.94
CA GLU A 223 -9.12 -1.94 -16.83
C GLU A 223 -10.36 -2.70 -16.34
N ASP A 224 -10.20 -3.89 -15.78
CA ASP A 224 -11.26 -4.71 -15.19
C ASP A 224 -11.87 -4.07 -13.94
N ASP A 225 -11.14 -3.22 -13.23
CA ASP A 225 -11.67 -2.46 -12.10
C ASP A 225 -12.50 -1.23 -12.51
N PHE A 226 -12.36 -0.71 -13.73
CA PHE A 226 -13.08 0.49 -14.18
C PHE A 226 -14.60 0.41 -14.07
N PRO A 227 -15.26 -0.73 -14.31
CA PRO A 227 -16.71 -0.86 -14.09
C PRO A 227 -17.16 -0.56 -12.65
N LYS A 228 -16.30 -0.78 -11.65
CA LYS A 228 -16.59 -0.43 -10.24
C LYS A 228 -16.80 1.07 -10.05
N TYR A 229 -16.25 1.89 -10.95
CA TYR A 229 -16.36 3.36 -10.94
C TYR A 229 -17.51 3.89 -11.79
N LYS A 230 -18.29 3.05 -12.48
CA LYS A 230 -19.33 3.45 -13.45
C LYS A 230 -20.33 4.48 -12.92
N LYS A 231 -20.60 4.46 -11.60
CA LYS A 231 -21.50 5.46 -10.98
C LYS A 231 -20.89 6.87 -10.90
N LYS A 232 -19.56 7.01 -11.05
CA LYS A 232 -18.80 8.24 -10.79
C LYS A 232 -18.03 8.75 -12.01
N ALA A 233 -17.69 7.85 -12.96
CA ALA A 233 -16.93 8.21 -14.15
C ALA A 233 -17.30 7.32 -15.33
N ASP A 234 -17.20 7.88 -16.54
CA ASP A 234 -17.34 7.10 -17.78
C ASP A 234 -16.15 6.14 -17.91
N VAL A 235 -16.43 4.85 -18.05
CA VAL A 235 -15.43 3.80 -18.19
C VAL A 235 -14.54 4.02 -19.43
N ASN A 236 -15.10 4.54 -20.53
CA ASN A 236 -14.32 4.84 -21.73
C ASN A 236 -13.39 6.03 -21.51
N LEU A 237 -13.83 7.02 -20.74
CA LEU A 237 -12.98 8.14 -20.33
C LEU A 237 -11.80 7.65 -19.48
N LEU A 238 -12.04 6.75 -18.52
CA LEU A 238 -10.97 6.16 -17.68
C LEU A 238 -9.95 5.40 -18.53
N ARG A 239 -10.41 4.59 -19.49
CA ARG A 239 -9.51 3.90 -20.44
C ARG A 239 -8.68 4.89 -21.27
N ASN A 240 -9.31 5.96 -21.76
CA ASN A 240 -8.62 6.97 -22.55
C ASN A 240 -7.59 7.75 -21.71
N ILE A 241 -7.89 8.03 -20.43
CA ILE A 241 -6.95 8.66 -19.49
C ILE A 241 -5.75 7.73 -19.25
N LEU A 242 -5.98 6.44 -18.96
CA LEU A 242 -4.91 5.47 -18.73
C LEU A 242 -3.96 5.41 -19.94
N ARG A 243 -4.50 5.28 -21.16
CA ARG A 243 -3.72 5.26 -22.40
C ARG A 243 -2.98 6.58 -22.66
N SER A 244 -3.63 7.71 -22.39
CA SER A 244 -3.05 9.05 -22.60
C SER A 244 -1.93 9.35 -21.60
N ALA A 245 -2.02 8.85 -20.37
CA ALA A 245 -0.99 9.00 -19.36
C ALA A 245 0.33 8.34 -19.78
N ALA A 246 0.27 7.19 -20.49
CA ALA A 246 1.43 6.52 -21.02
C ALA A 246 2.11 7.28 -22.19
N VAL A 247 1.31 8.04 -22.98
CA VAL A 247 1.79 8.70 -24.21
C VAL A 247 2.27 10.14 -23.97
N LYS A 248 1.76 10.80 -22.91
CA LYS A 248 2.05 12.21 -22.61
C LYS A 248 2.73 12.36 -21.24
N PRO A 249 4.03 12.03 -21.11
CA PRO A 249 4.73 12.35 -19.88
C PRO A 249 4.80 13.87 -19.72
N GLN A 250 4.24 14.39 -18.63
CA GLN A 250 4.48 15.74 -18.09
C GLN A 250 3.83 16.96 -18.75
N LYS A 251 2.75 16.88 -19.47
CA LYS A 251 1.88 18.07 -19.61
C LYS A 251 0.72 17.95 -18.63
N ASN A 252 0.58 18.95 -17.75
CA ASN A 252 -0.51 19.07 -16.78
C ASN A 252 -1.82 18.56 -17.37
N LEU A 253 -2.33 17.44 -16.87
CA LEU A 253 -3.68 16.97 -17.14
C LEU A 253 -4.62 17.98 -16.48
N SER A 254 -4.98 19.05 -17.19
CA SER A 254 -6.11 19.87 -16.81
C SER A 254 -7.36 19.02 -17.05
N ILE A 255 -7.98 18.54 -15.98
CA ILE A 255 -9.31 17.94 -16.02
C ILE A 255 -10.26 19.11 -16.28
N PRO A 256 -11.04 19.10 -17.38
CA PRO A 256 -12.11 20.09 -17.55
C PRO A 256 -13.08 19.97 -16.37
N LYS A 257 -13.47 21.11 -15.81
CA LYS A 257 -14.49 21.21 -14.75
C LYS A 257 -15.83 20.71 -15.25
#